data_ea740090a0eb6d346f0222a12c45488c
#
_entry.id   ea740090a0eb6d346f0222a12c45488c
#
_cell.length_a   1.000
_cell.length_b   1.000
_cell.length_c   1.000
_cell.angle_alpha   90.00
_cell.angle_beta   90.00
_cell.angle_gamma   90.00
#
_symmetry.space_group_name_H-M   'P 1'
#
loop_
_entity.id
_entity.type
_entity.pdbx_description
1 polymer ?
#
loop_
_entity_poly.entity_id
_entity_poly.type
_entity_poly.pdbx_seq_one_letter_code
_entity_poly.pdbx_strand_id
1 'polypeptide(L)'
;MDKMKLYNAMPIFVQNIGCRREGGRLAELRFGGDFKSRLADYNSRIACSRDELLDIRDRKLRKMVQFCYDEVPFYTNMFDEGGVNPASIKTADDLAALPILDKQTVRDNVELL
;
A
#
# COMPACT_ATOMS: atom_id res chain seq x y z
N MET A 1 20.89 30.55 -11.04
CA MET A 1 19.98 31.58 -10.46
C MET A 1 19.14 30.91 -9.38
N ASP A 2 19.13 31.47 -8.19
CA ASP A 2 18.40 30.90 -7.07
C ASP A 2 16.87 31.04 -7.31
N LYS A 3 16.16 29.91 -7.38
CA LYS A 3 14.72 29.86 -7.66
C LYS A 3 13.90 30.66 -6.64
N MET A 4 14.37 30.73 -5.39
CA MET A 4 13.70 31.45 -4.32
C MET A 4 13.83 32.97 -4.49
N LYS A 5 15.00 33.47 -4.94
CA LYS A 5 15.19 34.89 -5.23
C LYS A 5 14.31 35.35 -6.41
N LEU A 6 14.19 34.51 -7.44
CA LEU A 6 13.30 34.80 -8.57
C LEU A 6 11.85 34.85 -8.13
N TYR A 7 11.40 33.88 -7.31
CA TYR A 7 10.04 33.84 -6.79
C TYR A 7 9.71 35.10 -5.96
N ASN A 8 10.61 35.50 -5.05
CA ASN A 8 10.42 36.67 -4.19
C ASN A 8 10.41 38.00 -4.95
N ALA A 9 11.02 38.06 -6.13
CA ALA A 9 11.03 39.24 -7.00
C ALA A 9 9.75 39.37 -7.85
N MET A 10 8.91 38.33 -7.94
CA MET A 10 7.67 38.36 -8.71
C MET A 10 6.55 39.10 -7.98
N PRO A 11 5.66 39.81 -8.74
CA PRO A 11 4.43 40.36 -8.15
C PRO A 11 3.58 39.30 -7.46
N ILE A 12 2.89 39.68 -6.38
CA ILE A 12 2.09 38.75 -5.54
C ILE A 12 1.06 37.98 -6.36
N PHE A 13 0.42 38.60 -7.37
CA PHE A 13 -0.57 37.90 -8.19
C PHE A 13 0.05 36.75 -9.02
N VAL A 14 1.31 36.91 -9.47
CA VAL A 14 2.06 35.86 -10.20
C VAL A 14 2.43 34.72 -9.24
N GLN A 15 2.87 35.06 -8.02
CA GLN A 15 3.14 34.08 -6.98
C GLN A 15 1.89 33.26 -6.65
N ASN A 16 0.72 33.93 -6.51
CA ASN A 16 -0.56 33.28 -6.23
C ASN A 16 -0.99 32.32 -7.35
N ILE A 17 -0.75 32.66 -8.61
CA ILE A 17 -1.03 31.77 -9.75
C ILE A 17 -0.14 30.51 -9.67
N GLY A 18 1.16 30.69 -9.38
CA GLY A 18 2.09 29.59 -9.18
C GLY A 18 1.66 28.65 -8.03
N CYS A 19 1.33 29.24 -6.88
CA CYS A 19 0.85 28.50 -5.70
C CYS A 19 -0.47 27.76 -5.97
N ARG A 20 -1.41 28.37 -6.67
CA ARG A 20 -2.67 27.71 -7.06
C ARG A 20 -2.44 26.52 -7.97
N ARG A 21 -1.60 26.67 -8.99
CA ARG A 21 -1.28 25.58 -9.92
C ARG A 21 -0.61 24.42 -9.21
N GLU A 22 0.41 24.71 -8.39
CA GLU A 22 1.13 23.67 -7.64
C GLU A 22 0.23 23.04 -6.57
N GLY A 23 -0.57 23.82 -5.87
CA GLY A 23 -1.58 23.30 -4.92
C GLY A 23 -2.59 22.39 -5.58
N GLY A 24 -3.09 22.73 -6.78
CA GLY A 24 -3.96 21.86 -7.58
C GLY A 24 -3.29 20.54 -7.97
N ARG A 25 -2.05 20.61 -8.45
CA ARG A 25 -1.27 19.40 -8.77
C ARG A 25 -1.05 18.49 -7.56
N LEU A 26 -0.72 19.07 -6.41
CA LEU A 26 -0.52 18.31 -5.19
C LEU A 26 -1.85 17.73 -4.66
N ALA A 27 -2.94 18.46 -4.80
CA ALA A 27 -4.27 17.96 -4.42
C ALA A 27 -4.67 16.77 -5.30
N GLU A 28 -4.47 16.85 -6.61
CA GLU A 28 -4.73 15.73 -7.52
C GLU A 28 -3.84 14.51 -7.22
N LEU A 29 -2.54 14.74 -6.95
CA LEU A 29 -1.62 13.68 -6.59
C LEU A 29 -2.00 12.96 -5.29
N ARG A 30 -2.54 13.69 -4.30
CA ARG A 30 -2.87 13.14 -2.97
C ARG A 30 -4.29 12.61 -2.88
N PHE A 31 -5.23 13.25 -3.54
CA PHE A 31 -6.68 13.05 -3.38
C PHE A 31 -7.41 12.76 -4.70
N GLY A 32 -6.66 12.62 -5.80
CA GLY A 32 -7.18 12.23 -7.10
C GLY A 32 -7.35 10.72 -7.25
N GLY A 33 -7.63 10.28 -8.47
CA GLY A 33 -7.79 8.88 -8.78
C GLY A 33 -8.91 8.21 -7.97
N ASP A 34 -8.60 7.11 -7.34
CA ASP A 34 -9.53 6.31 -6.55
C ASP A 34 -9.66 6.69 -5.06
N PHE A 35 -9.04 7.83 -4.64
CA PHE A 35 -9.04 8.25 -3.24
C PHE A 35 -10.46 8.36 -2.65
N LYS A 36 -11.39 8.99 -3.37
CA LYS A 36 -12.77 9.17 -2.89
C LYS A 36 -13.51 7.84 -2.73
N SER A 37 -13.32 6.91 -3.65
CA SER A 37 -13.94 5.58 -3.57
C SER A 37 -13.34 4.75 -2.43
N ARG A 38 -12.03 4.82 -2.24
CA ARG A 38 -11.36 4.18 -1.08
C ARG A 38 -11.81 4.78 0.24
N LEU A 39 -11.93 6.11 0.32
CA LEU A 39 -12.41 6.78 1.53
C LEU A 39 -13.85 6.35 1.86
N ALA A 40 -14.73 6.27 0.86
CA ALA A 40 -16.09 5.78 1.04
C ALA A 40 -16.13 4.32 1.52
N ASP A 41 -15.28 3.45 0.94
CA ASP A 41 -15.14 2.06 1.38
C ASP A 41 -14.62 1.96 2.84
N TYR A 42 -13.65 2.79 3.23
CA TYR A 42 -13.21 2.82 4.62
C TYR A 42 -14.30 3.32 5.57
N ASN A 43 -15.01 4.38 5.21
CA ASN A 43 -16.08 4.93 6.03
C ASN A 43 -17.26 3.95 6.21
N SER A 44 -17.58 3.15 5.20
CA SER A 44 -18.63 2.13 5.30
C SER A 44 -18.32 1.06 6.34
N ARG A 45 -17.03 0.82 6.65
CA ARG A 45 -16.60 -0.17 7.64
C ARG A 45 -16.76 0.29 9.08
N ILE A 46 -17.01 1.58 9.34
CA ILE A 46 -17.24 2.11 10.70
C ILE A 46 -18.47 1.47 11.33
N ALA A 47 -19.48 1.13 10.50
CA ALA A 47 -20.72 0.49 10.95
C ALA A 47 -20.67 -1.05 10.93
N CYS A 48 -19.58 -1.67 10.48
CA CYS A 48 -19.44 -3.11 10.43
C CYS A 48 -19.27 -3.72 11.82
N SER A 49 -19.86 -4.88 12.03
CA SER A 49 -19.60 -5.73 13.19
C SER A 49 -18.16 -6.26 13.18
N ARG A 50 -17.72 -6.78 14.32
CA ARG A 50 -16.40 -7.42 14.43
C ARG A 50 -16.25 -8.58 13.43
N ASP A 51 -17.26 -9.41 13.28
CA ASP A 51 -17.20 -10.60 12.41
C ASP A 51 -17.11 -10.18 10.93
N GLU A 52 -17.86 -9.17 10.52
CA GLU A 52 -17.75 -8.61 9.16
C GLU A 52 -16.36 -8.01 8.90
N LEU A 53 -15.75 -7.36 9.90
CA LEU A 53 -14.38 -6.84 9.76
C LEU A 53 -13.34 -7.97 9.65
N LEU A 54 -13.52 -9.06 10.39
CA LEU A 54 -12.68 -10.25 10.28
C LEU A 54 -12.81 -10.89 8.89
N ASP A 55 -14.01 -11.03 8.37
CA ASP A 55 -14.25 -11.53 7.01
C ASP A 55 -13.58 -10.66 5.93
N ILE A 56 -13.68 -9.32 6.07
CA ILE A 56 -13.00 -8.39 5.17
C ILE A 56 -11.48 -8.56 5.25
N ARG A 57 -10.92 -8.68 6.45
CA ARG A 57 -9.49 -8.93 6.69
C ARG A 57 -9.05 -10.21 5.99
N ASP A 58 -9.72 -11.31 6.25
CA ASP A 58 -9.32 -12.62 5.77
C ASP A 58 -9.46 -12.75 4.26
N ARG A 59 -10.46 -12.11 3.67
CA ARG A 59 -10.59 -12.01 2.21
C ARG A 59 -9.43 -11.22 1.58
N LYS A 60 -8.99 -10.13 2.21
CA LYS A 60 -7.85 -9.35 1.76
C LYS A 60 -6.53 -10.10 1.95
N LEU A 61 -6.40 -10.82 3.06
CA LEU A 61 -5.27 -11.69 3.35
C LEU A 61 -5.09 -12.73 2.25
N ARG A 62 -6.14 -13.50 1.92
CA ARG A 62 -6.08 -14.51 0.85
C ARG A 62 -5.63 -13.94 -0.49
N LYS A 63 -6.15 -12.76 -0.86
CA LYS A 63 -5.70 -12.07 -2.10
C LYS A 63 -4.24 -11.66 -2.05
N MET A 64 -3.77 -11.15 -0.89
CA MET A 64 -2.38 -10.76 -0.71
C MET A 64 -1.44 -11.96 -0.75
N VAL A 65 -1.78 -13.05 -0.06
CA VAL A 65 -0.99 -14.29 -0.05
C VAL A 65 -0.86 -14.86 -1.46
N GLN A 66 -1.97 -14.93 -2.20
CA GLN A 66 -1.95 -15.40 -3.57
C GLN A 66 -1.09 -14.50 -4.46
N PHE A 67 -1.26 -13.18 -4.36
CA PHE A 67 -0.45 -12.21 -5.09
C PHE A 67 1.05 -12.37 -4.79
N CYS A 68 1.42 -12.48 -3.51
CA CYS A 68 2.81 -12.69 -3.13
C CYS A 68 3.39 -13.97 -3.71
N TYR A 69 2.63 -15.06 -3.71
CA TYR A 69 3.06 -16.32 -4.29
C TYR A 69 3.24 -16.24 -5.80
N ASP A 70 2.30 -15.59 -6.51
CA ASP A 70 2.30 -15.54 -7.98
C ASP A 70 3.33 -14.55 -8.55
N GLU A 71 3.56 -13.41 -7.87
CA GLU A 71 4.28 -12.27 -8.43
C GLU A 71 5.65 -12.02 -7.79
N VAL A 72 5.93 -12.60 -6.61
CA VAL A 72 7.17 -12.31 -5.88
C VAL A 72 8.00 -13.59 -5.70
N PRO A 73 9.11 -13.76 -6.43
CA PRO A 73 9.91 -14.99 -6.43
C PRO A 73 10.37 -15.45 -5.05
N PHE A 74 10.69 -14.51 -4.16
CA PHE A 74 11.07 -14.84 -2.79
C PHE A 74 9.96 -15.59 -2.05
N TYR A 75 8.71 -15.13 -2.17
CA TYR A 75 7.59 -15.80 -1.50
C TYR A 75 7.22 -17.10 -2.16
N THR A 76 7.31 -17.22 -3.49
CA THR A 76 7.14 -18.50 -4.19
C THR A 76 8.07 -19.54 -3.61
N ASN A 77 9.38 -19.23 -3.55
CA ASN A 77 10.40 -20.14 -3.00
C ASN A 77 10.10 -20.49 -1.53
N MET A 78 9.76 -19.50 -0.71
CA MET A 78 9.47 -19.68 0.73
C MET A 78 8.28 -20.63 0.95
N PHE A 79 7.22 -20.50 0.15
CA PHE A 79 6.05 -21.38 0.24
C PHE A 79 6.38 -22.81 -0.23
N ASP A 80 7.10 -22.93 -1.33
CA ASP A 80 7.47 -24.23 -1.92
C ASP A 80 8.45 -25.00 -1.01
N GLU A 81 9.49 -24.34 -0.50
CA GLU A 81 10.45 -24.92 0.43
C GLU A 81 9.81 -25.32 1.77
N GLY A 82 8.85 -24.50 2.24
CA GLY A 82 8.07 -24.78 3.44
C GLY A 82 6.99 -25.84 3.26
N GLY A 83 6.71 -26.26 2.04
CA GLY A 83 5.64 -27.20 1.72
C GLY A 83 4.25 -26.67 2.06
N VAL A 84 4.08 -25.33 2.10
CA VAL A 84 2.82 -24.68 2.47
C VAL A 84 2.08 -24.27 1.19
N ASN A 85 0.86 -24.79 1.03
CA ASN A 85 0.01 -24.38 -0.09
C ASN A 85 -0.59 -22.99 0.21
N PRO A 86 -0.39 -21.96 -0.63
CA PRO A 86 -0.97 -20.63 -0.45
C PRO A 86 -2.48 -20.65 -0.22
N ALA A 87 -3.21 -21.55 -0.89
CA ALA A 87 -4.65 -21.71 -0.74
C ALA A 87 -5.08 -22.24 0.64
N SER A 88 -4.16 -22.78 1.45
CA SER A 88 -4.44 -23.21 2.83
C SER A 88 -4.51 -22.04 3.80
N ILE A 89 -3.91 -20.90 3.48
CA ILE A 89 -3.93 -19.68 4.29
C ILE A 89 -5.28 -18.96 4.08
N LYS A 90 -6.21 -19.16 4.99
CA LYS A 90 -7.56 -18.59 4.92
C LYS A 90 -7.79 -17.46 5.90
N THR A 91 -7.13 -17.53 7.06
CA THR A 91 -7.25 -16.61 8.18
C THR A 91 -5.88 -16.11 8.63
N ALA A 92 -5.84 -15.08 9.49
CA ALA A 92 -4.58 -14.59 10.05
C ALA A 92 -3.85 -15.64 10.90
N ASP A 93 -4.59 -16.56 11.52
CA ASP A 93 -4.00 -17.60 12.37
C ASP A 93 -3.20 -18.62 11.55
N ASP A 94 -3.62 -18.86 10.30
CA ASP A 94 -2.92 -19.78 9.39
C ASP A 94 -1.53 -19.28 8.99
N LEU A 95 -1.25 -17.97 9.15
CA LEU A 95 0.07 -17.40 8.90
C LEU A 95 1.15 -17.96 9.82
N ALA A 96 0.77 -18.56 10.95
CA ALA A 96 1.71 -19.24 11.85
C ALA A 96 2.41 -20.45 11.19
N ALA A 97 1.88 -20.96 10.08
CA ALA A 97 2.53 -22.02 9.29
C ALA A 97 3.74 -21.50 8.48
N LEU A 98 3.88 -20.19 8.30
CA LEU A 98 4.95 -19.58 7.55
C LEU A 98 6.11 -19.17 8.48
N PRO A 99 7.36 -19.19 7.97
CA PRO A 99 8.51 -18.71 8.72
C PRO A 99 8.41 -17.20 8.99
N ILE A 100 8.90 -16.77 10.14
CA ILE A 100 9.01 -15.34 10.46
C ILE A 100 10.18 -14.75 9.67
N LEU A 101 9.91 -13.71 8.91
CA LEU A 101 10.95 -12.96 8.17
C LEU A 101 11.65 -11.99 9.11
N ASP A 102 12.93 -12.17 9.30
CA ASP A 102 13.77 -11.20 9.98
C ASP A 102 14.35 -10.17 8.99
N LYS A 103 14.93 -9.11 9.55
CA LYS A 103 15.51 -8.02 8.77
C LYS A 103 16.71 -8.45 7.92
N GLN A 104 17.44 -9.47 8.36
CA GLN A 104 18.60 -9.96 7.64
C GLN A 104 18.17 -10.75 6.42
N THR A 105 17.22 -11.65 6.57
CA THR A 105 16.62 -12.41 5.47
C THR A 105 16.08 -11.49 4.36
N VAL A 106 15.39 -10.41 4.73
CA VAL A 106 14.89 -9.42 3.75
C VAL A 106 16.04 -8.72 3.01
N ARG A 107 17.12 -8.35 3.71
CA ARG A 107 18.28 -7.69 3.09
C ARG A 107 19.03 -8.59 2.12
N ASP A 108 19.17 -9.86 2.48
CA ASP A 108 19.93 -10.83 1.69
C ASP A 108 19.17 -11.26 0.42
N ASN A 109 17.84 -11.02 0.38
CA ASN A 109 16.97 -11.42 -0.73
C ASN A 109 16.29 -10.22 -1.43
N VAL A 110 16.84 -9.01 -1.31
CA VAL A 110 16.23 -7.79 -1.84
C VAL A 110 15.97 -7.83 -3.36
N GLU A 111 16.78 -8.60 -4.10
CA GLU A 111 16.62 -8.75 -5.55
C GLU A 111 15.47 -9.70 -5.94
N LEU A 112 14.98 -10.50 -5.01
CA LEU A 112 13.87 -11.44 -5.19
C LEU A 112 12.54 -10.91 -4.65
N LEU A 113 12.59 -9.82 -3.90
CA LEU A 113 11.45 -9.10 -3.32
C LEU A 113 11.03 -7.93 -4.21
#